data_bf1ff71324eba7b8d95ac7634f58690a
#
_entry.id   bf1ff71324eba7b8d95ac7634f58690a
#
_cell.length_a   1.000
_cell.length_b   1.000
_cell.length_c   1.000
_cell.angle_alpha   90.00
_cell.angle_beta   90.00
_cell.angle_gamma   90.00
#
_symmetry.space_group_name_H-M   'P 1'
#
loop_
_entity.id
_entity.type
_entity.pdbx_description
1 polymer ?
#
loop_
_entity_poly.entity_id
_entity_poly.type
_entity_poly.pdbx_seq_one_letter_code
_entity_poly.pdbx_strand_id
1 'polypeptide(L)'
;MEKITQYGGFTLVKGETAIYSVGGEYDGDFDALLDAAHKAVEHGNTVYLLPNPRNCRTADFIFRKKGAYMMYDLKTVYGKGSVGTQLLNSIGQSNRILLNITSDYNGRLLAADIKAYFEANRNAVEVLLFKGKKTISVNRYAAQSPMFYRQFRKKYEQ
;
A
#
# COMPACT_ATOMS: atom_id res chain seq x y z
N MET A 1 -11.26 8.37 10.69
CA MET A 1 -11.05 6.93 10.39
C MET A 1 -11.58 6.01 11.48
N GLU A 2 -11.39 6.35 12.74
CA GLU A 2 -11.92 5.55 13.84
C GLU A 2 -13.44 5.38 13.75
N LYS A 3 -14.18 6.45 13.49
CA LYS A 3 -15.62 6.40 13.33
C LYS A 3 -16.04 5.52 12.15
N ILE A 4 -15.32 5.57 11.06
CA ILE A 4 -15.60 4.74 9.88
C ILE A 4 -15.45 3.26 10.24
N THR A 5 -14.37 2.88 10.91
CA THR A 5 -14.11 1.48 11.26
C THR A 5 -15.03 0.94 12.36
N GLN A 6 -15.51 1.79 13.26
CA GLN A 6 -16.43 1.39 14.33
C GLN A 6 -17.89 1.35 13.89
N TYR A 7 -18.31 2.28 13.04
CA TYR A 7 -19.72 2.49 12.71
C TYR A 7 -20.07 2.26 11.24
N GLY A 8 -19.09 1.92 10.42
CA GLY A 8 -19.28 1.72 8.98
C GLY A 8 -19.84 0.37 8.57
N GLY A 9 -20.23 -0.49 9.52
CA GLY A 9 -20.81 -1.78 9.20
C GLY A 9 -19.77 -2.85 8.83
N PHE A 10 -18.52 -2.69 9.26
CA PHE A 10 -17.46 -3.67 8.99
C PHE A 10 -17.68 -4.96 9.77
N THR A 11 -17.55 -6.09 9.08
CA THR A 11 -17.60 -7.43 9.68
C THR A 11 -16.36 -8.22 9.23
N LEU A 12 -15.98 -9.21 10.03
CA LEU A 12 -14.85 -10.07 9.67
C LEU A 12 -15.11 -10.80 8.35
N VAL A 13 -14.09 -10.80 7.50
CA VAL A 13 -14.09 -11.64 6.30
C VAL A 13 -14.05 -13.10 6.73
N LYS A 14 -14.79 -13.97 6.03
CA LYS A 14 -14.90 -15.39 6.37
C LYS A 14 -13.52 -16.05 6.46
N GLY A 15 -13.26 -16.69 7.58
CA GLY A 15 -11.98 -17.36 7.83
C GLY A 15 -10.88 -16.45 8.37
N GLU A 16 -11.17 -15.17 8.57
CA GLU A 16 -10.18 -14.19 9.01
C GLU A 16 -10.42 -13.75 10.47
N THR A 17 -9.35 -13.31 11.13
CA THR A 17 -9.41 -12.81 12.50
C THR A 17 -9.08 -11.33 12.62
N ALA A 18 -8.49 -10.74 11.58
CA ALA A 18 -8.03 -9.35 11.60
C ALA A 18 -8.29 -8.61 10.29
N ILE A 19 -9.12 -9.16 9.39
CA ILE A 19 -9.49 -8.55 8.12
C ILE A 19 -10.99 -8.35 8.08
N TYR A 20 -11.42 -7.10 7.93
CA TYR A 20 -12.82 -6.70 7.96
C TYR A 20 -13.24 -6.15 6.60
N SER A 21 -14.50 -6.35 6.24
CA SER A 21 -15.11 -5.72 5.07
C SER A 21 -16.53 -5.31 5.35
N VAL A 22 -17.08 -4.44 4.52
CA VAL A 22 -18.49 -4.02 4.62
C VAL A 22 -19.41 -4.82 3.67
N GLY A 23 -18.82 -5.78 2.94
CA GLY A 23 -19.54 -6.46 1.87
C GLY A 23 -19.61 -5.57 0.62
N GLY A 24 -20.30 -6.05 -0.41
CA GLY A 24 -20.42 -5.36 -1.68
C GLY A 24 -19.35 -5.80 -2.68
N GLU A 25 -19.31 -5.10 -3.81
CA GLU A 25 -18.37 -5.42 -4.86
C GLU A 25 -17.08 -4.61 -4.69
N TYR A 26 -15.96 -5.27 -4.98
CA TYR A 26 -14.66 -4.64 -5.03
C TYR A 26 -14.19 -4.64 -6.48
N ASP A 27 -13.76 -3.46 -6.96
CA ASP A 27 -13.13 -3.38 -8.27
C ASP A 27 -11.76 -4.09 -8.22
N GLY A 28 -11.50 -4.85 -9.28
CA GLY A 28 -10.23 -5.53 -9.41
C GLY A 28 -10.19 -6.89 -8.73
N ASP A 29 -8.99 -7.35 -8.47
CA ASP A 29 -8.70 -8.69 -7.99
C ASP A 29 -8.81 -8.76 -6.48
N PHE A 30 -9.87 -9.38 -5.98
CA PHE A 30 -10.07 -9.58 -4.55
C PHE A 30 -8.97 -10.46 -3.93
N ASP A 31 -8.44 -11.42 -4.69
CA ASP A 31 -7.33 -12.24 -4.21
C ASP A 31 -6.06 -11.42 -4.01
N ALA A 32 -5.80 -10.43 -4.87
CA ALA A 32 -4.69 -9.51 -4.69
C ALA A 32 -4.88 -8.64 -3.45
N LEU A 33 -6.10 -8.18 -3.19
CA LEU A 33 -6.42 -7.43 -1.97
C LEU A 33 -6.17 -8.30 -0.73
N LEU A 34 -6.63 -9.55 -0.73
CA LEU A 34 -6.43 -10.45 0.39
C LEU A 34 -4.95 -10.79 0.61
N ASP A 35 -4.18 -10.98 -0.45
CA ASP A 35 -2.75 -11.25 -0.33
C ASP A 35 -2.03 -10.11 0.40
N ALA A 36 -2.27 -8.88 -0.01
CA ALA A 36 -1.71 -7.71 0.66
C ALA A 36 -2.22 -7.57 2.09
N ALA A 37 -3.51 -7.83 2.32
CA ALA A 37 -4.11 -7.77 3.65
C ALA A 37 -3.49 -8.80 4.60
N HIS A 38 -3.25 -10.03 4.13
CA HIS A 38 -2.58 -11.06 4.94
C HIS A 38 -1.17 -10.63 5.34
N LYS A 39 -0.41 -10.04 4.43
CA LYS A 39 0.93 -9.51 4.73
C LYS A 39 0.86 -8.40 5.78
N ALA A 40 -0.13 -7.51 5.66
CA ALA A 40 -0.34 -6.45 6.65
C ALA A 40 -0.65 -7.03 8.04
N VAL A 41 -1.48 -8.06 8.11
CA VAL A 41 -1.78 -8.76 9.39
C VAL A 41 -0.52 -9.37 9.98
N GLU A 42 0.33 -9.99 9.15
CA GLU A 42 1.61 -10.55 9.62
C GLU A 42 2.52 -9.47 10.22
N HIS A 43 2.40 -8.24 9.77
CA HIS A 43 3.14 -7.10 10.30
C HIS A 43 2.42 -6.39 11.46
N GLY A 44 1.38 -7.00 12.01
CA GLY A 44 0.71 -6.51 13.21
C GLY A 44 -0.43 -5.53 12.98
N ASN A 45 -0.95 -5.45 11.76
CA ASN A 45 -2.06 -4.57 11.44
C ASN A 45 -3.41 -5.29 11.56
N THR A 46 -4.45 -4.52 11.91
CA THR A 46 -5.84 -4.87 11.62
C THR A 46 -6.20 -4.18 10.31
N VAL A 47 -6.85 -4.90 9.41
CA VAL A 47 -7.10 -4.44 8.05
C VAL A 47 -8.59 -4.24 7.81
N TYR A 48 -8.96 -3.10 7.25
CA TYR A 48 -10.32 -2.80 6.81
C TYR A 48 -10.30 -2.60 5.31
N LEU A 49 -10.99 -3.48 4.58
CA LEU A 49 -11.12 -3.37 3.14
C LEU A 49 -12.18 -2.32 2.81
N LEU A 50 -11.80 -1.31 2.06
CA LEU A 50 -12.70 -0.23 1.67
C LEU A 50 -13.38 -0.59 0.34
N PRO A 51 -14.72 -0.43 0.24
CA PRO A 51 -15.39 -0.61 -1.01
C PRO A 51 -14.93 0.46 -1.99
N ASN A 52 -14.84 0.08 -3.27
CA ASN A 52 -14.43 0.98 -4.34
C ASN A 52 -15.65 1.26 -5.22
N PRO A 53 -16.46 2.29 -4.92
CA PRO A 53 -17.64 2.60 -5.70
C PRO A 53 -17.26 2.98 -7.12
N ARG A 54 -18.12 2.63 -8.08
CA ARG A 54 -17.92 3.01 -9.48
C ARG A 54 -17.70 4.51 -9.60
N ASN A 55 -16.72 4.90 -10.42
CA ASN A 55 -16.37 6.29 -10.71
C ASN A 55 -15.76 7.09 -9.55
N CYS A 56 -15.41 6.43 -8.45
CA CYS A 56 -14.70 7.07 -7.34
C CYS A 56 -13.29 6.50 -7.21
N ARG A 57 -12.30 7.39 -7.12
CA ARG A 57 -10.94 7.00 -6.77
C ARG A 57 -10.81 7.07 -5.26
N THR A 58 -10.79 5.91 -4.61
CA THR A 58 -10.67 5.80 -3.16
C THR A 58 -9.50 4.91 -2.80
N ALA A 59 -9.02 5.04 -1.55
CA ALA A 59 -8.06 4.10 -1.00
C ALA A 59 -8.66 2.70 -0.92
N ASP A 60 -7.82 1.67 -0.95
CA ASP A 60 -8.24 0.28 -0.87
C ASP A 60 -8.34 -0.23 0.56
N PHE A 61 -7.50 0.29 1.46
CA PHE A 61 -7.37 -0.20 2.83
C PHE A 61 -7.35 0.91 3.86
N ILE A 62 -7.84 0.58 5.06
CA ILE A 62 -7.40 1.21 6.30
C ILE A 62 -6.62 0.16 7.09
N PHE A 63 -5.40 0.49 7.49
CA PHE A 63 -4.60 -0.32 8.42
C PHE A 63 -4.63 0.34 9.80
N ARG A 64 -4.90 -0.46 10.82
CA ARG A 64 -4.82 -0.03 12.21
C ARG A 64 -3.71 -0.78 12.91
N LYS A 65 -2.81 -0.03 13.55
CA LYS A 65 -1.72 -0.59 14.36
C LYS A 65 -1.47 0.32 15.55
N LYS A 66 -1.51 -0.23 16.75
CA LYS A 66 -1.27 0.51 18.00
C LYS A 66 -2.09 1.79 18.11
N GLY A 67 -3.37 1.72 17.73
CA GLY A 67 -4.29 2.86 17.78
C GLY A 67 -4.16 3.87 16.65
N ALA A 68 -3.19 3.71 15.76
CA ALA A 68 -3.04 4.59 14.59
C ALA A 68 -3.72 3.98 13.37
N TYR A 69 -4.40 4.81 12.61
CA TYR A 69 -5.13 4.44 11.39
C TYR A 69 -4.46 5.09 10.19
N MET A 70 -4.20 4.31 9.15
CA MET A 70 -3.58 4.80 7.91
C MET A 70 -4.29 4.23 6.71
N MET A 71 -4.62 5.08 5.74
CA MET A 71 -5.27 4.67 4.48
C MET A 71 -4.23 4.45 3.41
N TYR A 72 -4.36 3.34 2.68
CA TYR A 72 -3.44 2.99 1.59
C TYR A 72 -4.18 2.67 0.30
N ASP A 73 -3.61 3.11 -0.81
CA ASP A 73 -3.97 2.65 -2.15
C ASP A 73 -3.01 1.52 -2.56
N LEU A 74 -3.56 0.40 -2.97
CA LEU A 74 -2.78 -0.79 -3.33
C LEU A 74 -2.36 -0.75 -4.79
N LYS A 75 -1.07 -1.00 -5.02
CA LYS A 75 -0.53 -1.35 -6.34
C LYS A 75 0.22 -2.68 -6.22
N THR A 76 -0.29 -3.69 -6.90
CA THR A 76 0.34 -5.01 -6.93
C THR A 76 1.35 -5.06 -8.07
N VAL A 77 2.58 -5.49 -7.76
CA VAL A 77 3.68 -5.52 -8.73
C VAL A 77 3.92 -6.96 -9.15
N TYR A 78 3.69 -7.25 -10.42
CA TYR A 78 3.80 -8.60 -11.00
C TYR A 78 5.10 -8.81 -11.81
N GLY A 79 6.06 -7.90 -11.71
CA GLY A 79 7.35 -8.01 -12.38
C GLY A 79 7.39 -7.52 -13.83
N LYS A 80 6.24 -7.27 -14.42
CA LYS A 80 6.10 -6.68 -15.76
C LYS A 80 5.39 -5.34 -15.65
N GLY A 81 5.75 -4.42 -16.51
CA GLY A 81 5.17 -3.09 -16.50
C GLY A 81 5.97 -2.12 -15.65
N SER A 82 5.52 -0.88 -15.61
CA SER A 82 6.24 0.20 -14.94
C SER A 82 5.58 0.53 -13.61
N VAL A 83 6.32 0.34 -12.52
CA VAL A 83 5.91 0.81 -11.20
C VAL A 83 5.81 2.33 -11.20
N GLY A 84 6.74 3.00 -11.88
CA GLY A 84 6.71 4.46 -12.00
C GLY A 84 5.41 4.98 -12.59
N THR A 85 4.92 4.37 -13.66
CA THR A 85 3.64 4.74 -14.26
C THR A 85 2.47 4.50 -13.30
N GLN A 86 2.45 3.37 -12.61
CA GLN A 86 1.41 3.07 -11.63
C GLN A 86 1.40 4.10 -10.49
N LEU A 87 2.56 4.48 -9.98
CA LEU A 87 2.68 5.48 -8.93
C LEU A 87 2.18 6.85 -9.39
N LEU A 88 2.58 7.30 -10.57
CA LEU A 88 2.14 8.58 -11.10
C LEU A 88 0.63 8.60 -11.34
N ASN A 89 0.06 7.49 -11.82
CA ASN A 89 -1.39 7.37 -12.04
C ASN A 89 -2.19 7.34 -10.74
N SER A 90 -1.55 7.04 -9.59
CA SER A 90 -2.22 7.00 -8.29
C SER A 90 -2.37 8.38 -7.65
N ILE A 91 -1.73 9.41 -8.20
CA ILE A 91 -1.79 10.76 -7.64
C ILE A 91 -3.24 11.23 -7.61
N GLY A 92 -3.71 11.68 -6.43
CA GLY A 92 -5.10 12.07 -6.21
C GLY A 92 -6.00 10.99 -5.61
N GLN A 93 -5.53 9.72 -5.53
CA GLN A 93 -6.30 8.64 -4.90
C GLN A 93 -6.03 8.57 -3.40
N SER A 94 -4.77 8.46 -3.02
CA SER A 94 -4.32 8.44 -1.65
C SER A 94 -2.90 8.99 -1.59
N ASN A 95 -2.54 9.58 -0.46
CA ASN A 95 -1.18 10.07 -0.22
C ASN A 95 -0.28 9.02 0.40
N ARG A 96 -0.80 7.81 0.61
CA ARG A 96 -0.05 6.62 1.03
C ARG A 96 -0.30 5.51 0.04
N ILE A 97 0.77 4.96 -0.50
CA ILE A 97 0.71 3.87 -1.48
C ILE A 97 1.32 2.63 -0.84
N LEU A 98 0.64 1.49 -1.02
CA LEU A 98 1.19 0.17 -0.70
C LEU A 98 1.60 -0.52 -1.99
N LEU A 99 2.89 -0.81 -2.13
CA LEU A 99 3.41 -1.62 -3.21
C LEU A 99 3.57 -3.06 -2.70
N ASN A 100 2.73 -3.96 -3.19
CA ASN A 100 2.87 -5.38 -2.89
C ASN A 100 3.70 -6.03 -4.00
N ILE A 101 4.96 -6.32 -3.69
CA ILE A 101 5.92 -6.87 -4.66
C ILE A 101 5.74 -8.39 -4.67
N THR A 102 5.10 -8.92 -5.71
CA THR A 102 4.79 -10.35 -5.84
C THR A 102 5.79 -11.11 -6.70
N SER A 103 6.68 -10.40 -7.37
CA SER A 103 7.76 -11.00 -8.17
C SER A 103 8.98 -10.11 -8.10
N ASP A 104 10.11 -10.58 -8.61
CA ASP A 104 11.34 -9.78 -8.60
C ASP A 104 11.18 -8.52 -9.46
N TYR A 105 11.54 -7.40 -8.87
CA TYR A 105 11.59 -6.11 -9.54
C TYR A 105 12.92 -5.46 -9.22
N ASN A 106 13.55 -4.83 -10.20
CA ASN A 106 14.88 -4.25 -10.04
C ASN A 106 14.87 -3.16 -8.96
N GLY A 107 15.73 -3.33 -7.94
CA GLY A 107 15.77 -2.43 -6.79
C GLY A 107 16.20 -1.00 -7.13
N ARG A 108 17.12 -0.83 -8.07
CA ARG A 108 17.56 0.48 -8.52
C ARG A 108 16.46 1.23 -9.26
N LEU A 109 15.76 0.52 -10.15
CA LEU A 109 14.63 1.09 -10.88
C LEU A 109 13.50 1.45 -9.93
N LEU A 110 13.21 0.57 -8.97
CA LEU A 110 12.18 0.81 -7.97
C LEU A 110 12.50 2.05 -7.12
N ALA A 111 13.75 2.22 -6.70
CA ALA A 111 14.18 3.40 -5.96
C ALA A 111 13.99 4.68 -6.80
N ALA A 112 14.35 4.64 -8.08
CA ALA A 112 14.17 5.77 -8.99
C ALA A 112 12.67 6.12 -9.16
N ASP A 113 11.83 5.10 -9.30
CA ASP A 113 10.38 5.27 -9.45
C ASP A 113 9.75 5.89 -8.20
N ILE A 114 10.16 5.44 -7.02
CA ILE A 114 9.67 5.99 -5.74
C ILE A 114 10.10 7.44 -5.57
N LYS A 115 11.35 7.74 -5.87
CA LYS A 115 11.88 9.11 -5.79
C LYS A 115 11.11 10.04 -6.73
N ALA A 116 10.89 9.62 -7.98
CA ALA A 116 10.12 10.39 -8.95
C ALA A 116 8.69 10.64 -8.50
N TYR A 117 8.06 9.65 -7.85
CA TYR A 117 6.72 9.80 -7.30
C TYR A 117 6.66 10.91 -6.24
N PHE A 118 7.60 10.93 -5.30
CA PHE A 118 7.63 11.98 -4.28
C PHE A 118 7.92 13.36 -4.88
N GLU A 119 8.72 13.43 -5.92
CA GLU A 119 8.98 14.68 -6.63
C GLU A 119 7.74 15.20 -7.36
N ALA A 120 6.94 14.30 -7.93
CA ALA A 120 5.74 14.66 -8.69
C ALA A 120 4.52 14.91 -7.81
N ASN A 121 4.46 14.35 -6.60
CA ASN A 121 3.30 14.46 -5.71
C ASN A 121 3.69 15.15 -4.40
N ARG A 122 3.40 16.45 -4.31
CA ARG A 122 3.70 17.25 -3.12
C ARG A 122 3.01 16.74 -1.85
N ASN A 123 1.88 16.07 -2.00
CA ASN A 123 1.07 15.57 -0.89
C ASN A 123 1.41 14.15 -0.48
N ALA A 124 2.30 13.48 -1.21
CA ALA A 124 2.69 12.10 -0.88
C ALA A 124 3.33 12.04 0.50
N VAL A 125 2.87 11.08 1.31
CA VAL A 125 3.31 10.88 2.68
C VAL A 125 4.23 9.66 2.79
N GLU A 126 3.83 8.56 2.17
CA GLU A 126 4.53 7.30 2.36
C GLU A 126 4.35 6.37 1.15
N VAL A 127 5.41 5.64 0.81
CA VAL A 127 5.32 4.44 0.01
C VAL A 127 5.76 3.28 0.89
N LEU A 128 4.81 2.38 1.19
CA LEU A 128 5.03 1.18 1.98
C LEU A 128 5.18 0.00 1.02
N LEU A 129 6.21 -0.82 1.23
CA LEU A 129 6.46 -1.97 0.37
C LEU A 129 6.37 -3.25 1.18
N PHE A 130 5.70 -4.25 0.61
CA PHE A 130 5.77 -5.63 1.08
C PHE A 130 6.53 -6.46 0.04
N LYS A 131 7.63 -7.07 0.46
CA LYS A 131 8.42 -7.97 -0.38
C LYS A 131 8.77 -9.21 0.43
N GLY A 132 8.18 -10.36 0.06
CA GLY A 132 8.32 -11.57 0.86
C GLY A 132 7.82 -11.32 2.27
N LYS A 133 8.66 -11.55 3.26
CA LYS A 133 8.34 -11.31 4.68
C LYS A 133 8.80 -9.92 5.15
N LYS A 134 9.35 -9.11 4.26
CA LYS A 134 9.85 -7.78 4.60
C LYS A 134 8.78 -6.72 4.42
N THR A 135 8.90 -5.67 5.24
CA THR A 135 8.19 -4.42 5.04
C THR A 135 9.22 -3.28 5.01
N ILE A 136 9.07 -2.37 4.06
CA ILE A 136 9.94 -1.20 3.91
C ILE A 136 9.04 0.02 3.77
N SER A 137 9.23 1.01 4.64
CA SER A 137 8.48 2.26 4.56
C SER A 137 9.41 3.37 4.09
N VAL A 138 8.98 4.10 3.06
CA VAL A 138 9.70 5.25 2.51
C VAL A 138 8.85 6.49 2.67
N ASN A 139 9.34 7.48 3.42
CA ASN A 139 8.71 8.78 3.51
C ASN A 139 9.43 9.78 2.60
N ARG A 140 8.89 11.00 2.51
CA ARG A 140 9.48 12.06 1.68
C ARG A 140 10.91 12.38 2.09
N TYR A 141 11.15 12.47 3.39
CA TYR A 141 12.47 12.80 3.92
C TYR A 141 13.50 11.79 3.46
N ALA A 142 13.18 10.50 3.57
CA ALA A 142 14.08 9.42 3.12
C ALA A 142 14.31 9.48 1.62
N ALA A 143 13.24 9.69 0.83
CA ALA A 143 13.35 9.74 -0.64
C ALA A 143 14.19 10.92 -1.14
N GLN A 144 14.25 12.01 -0.38
CA GLN A 144 15.04 13.19 -0.73
C GLN A 144 16.49 13.12 -0.25
N SER A 145 16.84 12.13 0.58
CA SER A 145 18.20 11.97 1.08
C SER A 145 19.17 11.63 -0.06
N PRO A 146 20.39 12.22 -0.06
CA PRO A 146 21.44 11.83 -1.01
C PRO A 146 21.80 10.35 -0.92
N MET A 147 21.55 9.70 0.23
CA MET A 147 21.85 8.29 0.48
C MET A 147 20.68 7.36 0.13
N PHE A 148 19.57 7.88 -0.42
CA PHE A 148 18.35 7.12 -0.60
C PHE A 148 18.56 5.84 -1.43
N TYR A 149 19.19 5.95 -2.60
CA TYR A 149 19.40 4.78 -3.47
C TYR A 149 20.16 3.67 -2.76
N ARG A 150 21.22 4.03 -2.08
CA ARG A 150 22.06 3.06 -1.36
C ARG A 150 21.31 2.42 -0.19
N GLN A 151 20.64 3.23 0.63
CA GLN A 151 19.91 2.74 1.81
C GLN A 151 18.71 1.90 1.41
N PHE A 152 17.96 2.33 0.41
CA PHE A 152 16.81 1.57 -0.09
C PHE A 152 17.22 0.22 -0.66
N ARG A 153 18.22 0.20 -1.52
CA ARG A 153 18.69 -1.05 -2.15
C ARG A 153 19.20 -2.03 -1.12
N LYS A 154 19.90 -1.54 -0.11
CA LYS A 154 20.38 -2.40 0.99
C LYS A 154 19.22 -3.12 1.69
N LYS A 155 18.14 -2.42 1.98
CA LYS A 155 16.95 -3.02 2.60
C LYS A 155 16.21 -3.94 1.65
N TYR A 156 16.08 -3.53 0.41
CA TYR A 156 15.28 -4.24 -0.60
C TYR A 156 15.97 -5.52 -1.07
N GLU A 157 17.26 -5.49 -1.26
CA GLU A 157 18.04 -6.60 -1.84
C GLU A 157 18.54 -7.61 -0.81
N GLN A 158 18.36 -7.34 0.47
CA GLN A 158 18.74 -8.28 1.54
C GLN A 158 17.90 -9.54 1.57
#